data_d6c0dd63a350a06efa4a622f953ced18
#
_entry.id   d6c0dd63a350a06efa4a622f953ced18
#
_cell.length_a   1.000
_cell.length_b   1.000
_cell.length_c   1.000
_cell.angle_alpha   90.00
_cell.angle_beta   90.00
_cell.angle_gamma   90.00
#
_symmetry.space_group_name_H-M   'P 1'
#
loop_
_entity.id
_entity.type
_entity.pdbx_description
1 polymer ?
#
loop_
_entity_poly.entity_id
_entity_poly.type
_entity_poly.pdbx_seq_one_letter_code
_entity_poly.pdbx_strand_id
1 'polypeptide(L)'
;QTLGIQKHLLDPYKSFTETEDRLIDAGKFGDGYFSYVASFGLFTKCSYATPRTMKRLLGHFAYVLEGMKDLHALDATPLTVTADDKFFEGAYIFGAFSNSLSIGGMLKYDENSVDMNDGKLEMLLIRKPETLPDLHRLILALKNNDFSDKHIDFASASTFRLHAAAGFDWSIDGEYAAGGIDTVIRCVKDAVCIAAPRVENG
;
A
#
# COMPACT_ATOMS: atom_id res chain seq x y z
N GLN A 1 -11.73 -9.88 -4.20
CA GLN A 1 -12.46 -9.07 -3.22
C GLN A 1 -12.49 -7.60 -3.62
N THR A 2 -11.37 -7.01 -4.00
CA THR A 2 -11.25 -5.60 -4.43
C THR A 2 -12.11 -5.27 -5.68
N LEU A 3 -12.37 -6.26 -6.53
CA LEU A 3 -13.16 -6.12 -7.75
C LEU A 3 -14.59 -6.71 -7.63
N GLY A 4 -15.05 -7.02 -6.43
CA GLY A 4 -16.37 -7.64 -6.20
C GLY A 4 -16.48 -9.11 -6.64
N ILE A 5 -15.37 -9.72 -7.07
CA ILE A 5 -15.36 -11.13 -7.50
C ILE A 5 -15.50 -12.03 -6.26
N GLN A 6 -16.60 -12.73 -6.15
CA GLN A 6 -16.85 -13.66 -5.03
C GLN A 6 -15.94 -14.87 -5.09
N LYS A 7 -15.42 -15.31 -3.91
CA LYS A 7 -14.55 -16.50 -3.81
C LYS A 7 -15.24 -17.82 -4.12
N HIS A 8 -16.57 -17.89 -4.04
CA HIS A 8 -17.38 -19.06 -4.32
C HIS A 8 -18.01 -18.98 -5.72
N LEU A 9 -17.20 -19.14 -6.74
CA LEU A 9 -17.66 -19.35 -8.10
C LEU A 9 -17.97 -20.81 -8.32
N LEU A 10 -19.19 -21.24 -7.95
CA LEU A 10 -19.73 -22.52 -8.39
C LEU A 10 -20.08 -22.54 -9.89
N ASP A 11 -20.11 -21.35 -10.52
CA ASP A 11 -20.33 -21.20 -11.95
C ASP A 11 -19.48 -20.07 -12.52
N PRO A 12 -18.22 -20.35 -12.93
CA PRO A 12 -17.36 -19.34 -13.54
C PRO A 12 -17.94 -18.74 -14.83
N TYR A 13 -18.83 -19.44 -15.53
CA TYR A 13 -19.43 -18.95 -16.76
C TYR A 13 -20.41 -17.78 -16.53
N LYS A 14 -21.24 -17.82 -15.49
CA LYS A 14 -22.18 -16.72 -15.18
C LYS A 14 -21.46 -15.42 -14.86
N SER A 15 -20.31 -15.49 -14.19
CA SER A 15 -19.54 -14.29 -13.83
C SER A 15 -18.88 -13.60 -15.00
N PHE A 16 -18.71 -14.29 -16.14
CA PHE A 16 -18.11 -13.71 -17.34
C PHE A 16 -19.17 -13.32 -18.41
N THR A 17 -20.41 -13.76 -18.28
CA THR A 17 -21.48 -13.44 -19.24
C THR A 17 -22.20 -12.14 -18.91
N GLU A 18 -22.15 -11.68 -17.65
CA GLU A 18 -22.74 -10.43 -17.19
C GLU A 18 -21.68 -9.53 -16.58
N THR A 19 -20.87 -8.95 -17.43
CA THR A 19 -19.83 -7.99 -17.03
C THR A 19 -20.25 -6.55 -17.35
N GLU A 20 -19.73 -5.63 -16.56
CA GLU A 20 -19.74 -4.21 -16.86
C GLU A 20 -18.30 -3.69 -16.90
N ASP A 21 -18.06 -2.72 -17.77
CA ASP A 21 -16.78 -2.04 -17.81
C ASP A 21 -16.65 -1.12 -16.60
N ARG A 22 -15.58 -1.33 -15.82
CA ARG A 22 -15.22 -0.47 -14.70
C ARG A 22 -13.89 0.18 -14.96
N LEU A 23 -13.88 1.49 -14.83
CA LEU A 23 -12.64 2.27 -14.84
C LEU A 23 -12.04 2.26 -13.45
N ILE A 24 -10.75 2.04 -13.38
CA ILE A 24 -9.96 2.13 -12.15
C ILE A 24 -8.75 3.02 -12.36
N ASP A 25 -8.35 3.67 -11.31
CA ASP A 25 -7.18 4.52 -11.30
C ASP A 25 -5.90 3.68 -11.23
N ALA A 26 -4.78 4.25 -11.66
CA ALA A 26 -3.45 3.65 -11.52
C ALA A 26 -2.48 4.66 -10.91
N GLY A 27 -1.45 4.16 -10.24
CA GLY A 27 -0.36 5.00 -9.79
C GLY A 27 0.71 5.18 -10.86
N LYS A 28 1.25 6.39 -11.00
CA LYS A 28 2.42 6.69 -11.81
C LYS A 28 3.63 6.90 -10.92
N PHE A 29 4.73 6.20 -11.21
CA PHE A 29 6.01 6.29 -10.52
C PHE A 29 7.11 6.48 -11.57
N GLY A 30 7.75 7.65 -11.62
CA GLY A 30 8.68 7.99 -12.69
C GLY A 30 8.01 7.89 -14.07
N ASP A 31 8.59 7.08 -14.97
CA ASP A 31 8.04 6.79 -16.29
C ASP A 31 7.14 5.55 -16.31
N GLY A 32 7.08 4.79 -15.20
CA GLY A 32 6.28 3.58 -15.06
C GLY A 32 4.94 3.80 -14.39
N TYR A 33 4.13 2.74 -14.40
CA TYR A 33 2.81 2.71 -13.75
C TYR A 33 2.70 1.49 -12.85
N PHE A 34 1.84 1.58 -11.85
CA PHE A 34 1.46 0.44 -11.02
C PHE A 34 -0.06 0.42 -10.83
N SER A 35 -0.59 -0.78 -10.75
CA SER A 35 -2.03 -1.01 -10.59
C SER A 35 -2.41 -1.42 -9.17
N TYR A 36 -1.42 -1.81 -8.36
CA TYR A 36 -1.64 -2.33 -7.02
C TYR A 36 -0.91 -1.51 -5.96
N VAL A 37 0.44 -1.54 -5.92
CA VAL A 37 1.20 -0.89 -4.86
C VAL A 37 2.63 -0.52 -5.27
N ALA A 38 3.03 0.70 -4.91
CA ALA A 38 4.43 1.10 -4.81
C ALA A 38 4.82 1.14 -3.34
N SER A 39 5.89 0.44 -2.93
CA SER A 39 6.30 0.33 -1.53
C SER A 39 7.80 0.40 -1.35
N PHE A 40 8.26 0.79 -0.15
CA PHE A 40 9.66 0.83 0.25
C PHE A 40 9.85 0.35 1.69
N GLY A 41 11.10 0.11 2.08
CA GLY A 41 11.51 -0.23 3.45
C GLY A 41 11.45 -1.73 3.74
N LEU A 42 10.96 -2.11 4.91
CA LEU A 42 10.87 -3.49 5.34
C LEU A 42 10.19 -4.36 4.28
N PHE A 43 10.85 -5.47 3.91
CA PHE A 43 10.40 -6.47 2.93
C PHE A 43 10.57 -6.12 1.45
N THR A 44 10.97 -4.90 1.06
CA THR A 44 11.22 -4.63 -0.36
C THR A 44 12.27 -5.57 -0.92
N LYS A 45 13.39 -5.82 -0.20
CA LYS A 45 14.44 -6.77 -0.61
C LYS A 45 13.95 -8.22 -0.76
N CYS A 46 12.89 -8.59 -0.03
CA CYS A 46 12.31 -9.94 -0.09
C CYS A 46 11.24 -10.08 -1.18
N SER A 47 10.66 -8.98 -1.65
CA SER A 47 9.57 -9.01 -2.64
C SER A 47 10.04 -9.30 -4.06
N TYR A 48 11.34 -9.17 -4.34
CA TYR A 48 11.93 -9.52 -5.65
C TYR A 48 11.91 -11.02 -5.96
N ALA A 49 11.61 -11.87 -4.98
CA ALA A 49 11.69 -13.31 -5.15
C ALA A 49 10.45 -13.93 -5.83
N THR A 50 9.24 -13.45 -5.59
CA THR A 50 8.00 -13.84 -6.30
C THR A 50 6.79 -12.98 -5.90
N PRO A 51 5.82 -12.67 -6.81
CA PRO A 51 4.59 -11.91 -6.48
C PRO A 51 3.70 -12.56 -5.42
N ARG A 52 3.76 -13.90 -5.28
CA ARG A 52 3.04 -14.63 -4.22
C ARG A 52 3.64 -14.42 -2.83
N THR A 53 4.93 -14.11 -2.75
CA THR A 53 5.65 -13.89 -1.49
C THR A 53 5.27 -12.55 -0.89
N MET A 54 4.99 -11.52 -1.70
CA MET A 54 4.60 -10.20 -1.23
C MET A 54 3.27 -10.20 -0.46
N LYS A 55 2.24 -10.92 -0.96
CA LYS A 55 0.97 -11.10 -0.23
C LYS A 55 1.15 -11.82 1.12
N ARG A 56 2.14 -12.73 1.21
CA ARG A 56 2.44 -13.44 2.47
C ARG A 56 3.28 -12.58 3.42
N LEU A 57 4.21 -11.79 2.90
CA LEU A 57 5.14 -10.99 3.72
C LEU A 57 4.46 -9.79 4.37
N LEU A 58 3.66 -9.04 3.63
CA LEU A 58 2.83 -7.98 4.22
C LEU A 58 1.83 -8.56 5.21
N GLY A 59 1.34 -9.79 4.93
CA GLY A 59 0.53 -10.59 5.84
C GLY A 59 1.22 -10.99 7.13
N HIS A 60 2.53 -11.01 7.13
CA HIS A 60 3.35 -11.37 8.28
C HIS A 60 4.07 -10.16 8.90
N PHE A 61 3.80 -8.93 8.42
CA PHE A 61 4.46 -7.71 8.91
C PHE A 61 4.40 -7.61 10.44
N ALA A 62 3.22 -7.77 11.01
CA ALA A 62 3.04 -7.76 12.46
C ALA A 62 3.83 -8.91 13.14
N TYR A 63 3.88 -10.10 12.53
CA TYR A 63 4.62 -11.24 13.08
C TYR A 63 6.14 -11.05 12.98
N VAL A 64 6.62 -10.42 11.91
CA VAL A 64 8.05 -10.11 11.78
C VAL A 64 8.45 -9.07 12.80
N LEU A 65 7.65 -8.02 12.99
CA LEU A 65 7.85 -7.04 14.05
C LEU A 65 7.79 -7.68 15.45
N GLU A 66 6.87 -8.60 15.66
CA GLU A 66 6.70 -9.32 16.94
C GLU A 66 7.93 -10.19 17.28
N GLY A 67 8.61 -10.74 16.27
CA GLY A 67 9.86 -11.50 16.42
C GLY A 67 11.11 -10.64 16.66
N MET A 68 11.02 -9.32 16.46
CA MET A 68 12.16 -8.43 16.65
C MET A 68 12.40 -8.12 18.12
N LYS A 69 13.60 -8.48 18.59
CA LYS A 69 14.07 -8.17 19.95
C LYS A 69 14.97 -6.93 19.99
N ASP A 70 15.47 -6.52 18.83
CA ASP A 70 16.39 -5.39 18.69
C ASP A 70 15.81 -4.35 17.71
N LEU A 71 15.38 -3.22 18.26
CA LEU A 71 14.85 -2.10 17.47
C LEU A 71 15.95 -1.37 16.66
N HIS A 72 17.23 -1.53 17.04
CA HIS A 72 18.34 -0.94 16.29
C HIS A 72 18.51 -1.62 14.92
N ALA A 73 18.11 -2.88 14.80
CA ALA A 73 18.14 -3.63 13.55
C ALA A 73 17.08 -3.17 12.53
N LEU A 74 16.13 -2.30 12.94
CA LEU A 74 15.15 -1.70 12.04
C LEU A 74 15.79 -0.52 11.29
N ASP A 75 16.13 -0.76 10.03
CA ASP A 75 16.52 0.31 9.12
C ASP A 75 15.32 1.21 8.85
N ALA A 76 15.49 2.51 9.04
CA ALA A 76 14.48 3.50 8.75
C ALA A 76 15.01 4.52 7.76
N THR A 77 14.17 4.95 6.85
CA THR A 77 14.46 6.00 5.86
C THR A 77 13.93 7.32 6.39
N PRO A 78 14.80 8.29 6.74
CA PRO A 78 14.37 9.64 7.02
C PRO A 78 13.87 10.29 5.74
N LEU A 79 12.61 10.73 5.74
CA LEU A 79 12.03 11.39 4.57
C LEU A 79 10.91 12.35 4.96
N THR A 80 10.65 13.29 4.06
CA THR A 80 9.45 14.14 4.08
C THR A 80 8.52 13.73 2.94
N VAL A 81 7.22 13.83 3.19
CA VAL A 81 6.18 13.56 2.19
C VAL A 81 5.17 14.70 2.21
N THR A 82 4.91 15.26 1.04
CA THR A 82 3.78 16.16 0.81
C THR A 82 2.71 15.39 0.04
N ALA A 83 1.54 15.17 0.66
CA ALA A 83 0.38 14.51 0.07
C ALA A 83 -0.68 15.61 -0.21
N ASP A 84 -0.75 16.07 -1.45
CA ASP A 84 -1.46 17.28 -1.87
C ASP A 84 -1.09 18.49 -0.95
N ASP A 85 -1.94 18.84 0.01
CA ASP A 85 -1.76 19.93 0.99
C ASP A 85 -1.25 19.49 2.37
N LYS A 86 -1.15 18.17 2.62
CA LYS A 86 -0.71 17.61 3.90
C LYS A 86 0.78 17.33 3.89
N PHE A 87 1.46 17.63 4.98
CA PHE A 87 2.89 17.40 5.16
C PHE A 87 3.18 16.40 6.26
N PHE A 88 4.08 15.47 5.97
CA PHE A 88 4.56 14.43 6.88
C PHE A 88 6.08 14.42 6.89
N GLU A 89 6.66 14.25 8.07
CA GLU A 89 8.10 14.14 8.25
C GLU A 89 8.42 13.08 9.30
N GLY A 90 9.39 12.21 9.03
CA GLY A 90 9.77 11.17 9.98
C GLY A 90 10.81 10.20 9.45
N ALA A 91 11.20 9.26 10.32
CA ALA A 91 12.01 8.11 9.97
C ALA A 91 11.09 6.89 9.83
N TYR A 92 10.92 6.40 8.61
CA TYR A 92 9.95 5.36 8.28
C TYR A 92 10.63 4.03 7.99
N ILE A 93 10.13 2.97 8.62
CA ILE A 93 10.58 1.59 8.38
C ILE A 93 9.86 0.95 7.20
N PHE A 94 8.69 1.50 6.82
CA PHE A 94 7.89 1.03 5.70
C PHE A 94 7.03 2.17 5.15
N GLY A 95 6.83 2.17 3.84
CA GLY A 95 5.86 3.03 3.16
C GLY A 95 5.22 2.30 2.00
N ALA A 96 3.93 2.57 1.78
CA ALA A 96 3.17 2.03 0.66
C ALA A 96 2.19 3.07 0.12
N PHE A 97 2.08 3.10 -1.20
CA PHE A 97 1.13 3.92 -1.97
C PHE A 97 0.34 2.97 -2.86
N SER A 98 -0.97 2.97 -2.76
CA SER A 98 -1.78 1.95 -3.42
C SER A 98 -3.11 2.52 -3.91
N ASN A 99 -3.65 1.92 -4.98
CA ASN A 99 -5.05 2.03 -5.37
C ASN A 99 -5.73 0.70 -5.05
N SER A 100 -5.96 0.42 -3.76
CA SER A 100 -6.51 -0.87 -3.34
C SER A 100 -7.16 -0.78 -1.97
N LEU A 101 -8.25 -1.51 -1.78
CA LEU A 101 -8.93 -1.69 -0.47
C LEU A 101 -8.06 -2.41 0.57
N SER A 102 -6.91 -2.94 0.17
CA SER A 102 -6.00 -3.60 1.11
C SER A 102 -4.58 -3.63 0.61
N ILE A 103 -3.62 -3.42 1.50
CA ILE A 103 -2.21 -3.65 1.24
C ILE A 103 -1.85 -5.06 1.71
N GLY A 104 -1.38 -5.90 0.78
CA GLY A 104 -0.95 -7.27 1.07
C GLY A 104 -2.06 -8.21 1.56
N GLY A 105 -3.33 -7.80 1.52
CA GLY A 105 -4.48 -8.59 1.97
C GLY A 105 -4.68 -8.59 3.48
N MET A 106 -3.94 -7.80 4.24
CA MET A 106 -4.00 -7.73 5.72
C MET A 106 -4.33 -6.35 6.26
N LEU A 107 -3.69 -5.32 5.76
CA LEU A 107 -4.11 -3.97 6.09
C LEU A 107 -5.32 -3.67 5.22
N LYS A 108 -6.48 -3.79 5.80
CA LYS A 108 -7.74 -3.48 5.13
C LYS A 108 -8.11 -2.06 5.47
N TYR A 109 -8.34 -1.27 4.46
CA TYR A 109 -9.02 0.00 4.63
C TYR A 109 -10.53 -0.26 4.80
N ASP A 110 -11.22 0.64 5.46
CA ASP A 110 -12.68 0.61 5.46
C ASP A 110 -13.17 0.71 4.01
N GLU A 111 -14.06 -0.20 3.61
CA GLU A 111 -14.62 -0.23 2.25
C GLU A 111 -15.32 1.09 1.87
N ASN A 112 -15.72 1.88 2.89
CA ASN A 112 -16.28 3.22 2.68
C ASN A 112 -15.22 4.34 2.58
N SER A 113 -13.95 4.04 2.84
CA SER A 113 -12.86 5.04 2.87
C SER A 113 -11.96 5.01 1.65
N VAL A 114 -12.10 4.03 0.76
CA VAL A 114 -11.30 3.88 -0.46
C VAL A 114 -12.22 3.68 -1.65
N ASP A 115 -12.19 4.63 -2.57
CA ASP A 115 -12.81 4.52 -3.89
C ASP A 115 -11.69 4.38 -4.93
N MET A 116 -11.68 3.27 -5.66
CA MET A 116 -10.64 2.97 -6.65
C MET A 116 -10.69 3.85 -7.91
N ASN A 117 -11.66 4.78 -7.96
CA ASN A 117 -11.88 5.68 -9.10
C ASN A 117 -12.19 7.12 -8.67
N ASP A 118 -11.65 7.57 -7.53
CA ASP A 118 -11.82 8.94 -7.03
C ASP A 118 -10.69 9.89 -7.46
N GLY A 119 -9.70 9.40 -8.19
CA GLY A 119 -8.52 10.14 -8.62
C GLY A 119 -7.48 10.30 -7.53
N LYS A 120 -7.47 9.40 -6.54
CA LYS A 120 -6.51 9.41 -5.44
C LYS A 120 -5.88 8.05 -5.23
N LEU A 121 -4.77 8.05 -4.50
CA LEU A 121 -4.12 6.85 -3.97
C LEU A 121 -4.04 6.97 -2.46
N GLU A 122 -4.02 5.84 -1.77
CA GLU A 122 -3.80 5.74 -0.34
C GLU A 122 -2.32 5.61 -0.03
N MET A 123 -1.86 6.46 0.87
CA MET A 123 -0.52 6.40 1.46
C MET A 123 -0.61 5.84 2.88
N LEU A 124 0.22 4.85 3.16
CA LEU A 124 0.47 4.34 4.50
C LEU A 124 1.96 4.41 4.78
N LEU A 125 2.36 5.15 5.81
CA LEU A 125 3.73 5.21 6.28
C LEU A 125 3.81 4.69 7.71
N ILE A 126 4.81 3.87 8.01
CA ILE A 126 5.03 3.31 9.35
C ILE A 126 6.35 3.85 9.91
N ARG A 127 6.24 4.64 10.96
CA ARG A 127 7.37 5.23 11.67
C ARG A 127 8.16 4.19 12.43
N LYS A 128 9.46 4.40 12.58
CA LYS A 128 10.29 3.57 13.44
C LYS A 128 9.84 3.70 14.89
N PRO A 129 9.46 2.59 15.58
CA PRO A 129 9.20 2.62 17.01
C PRO A 129 10.49 2.85 17.78
N GLU A 130 10.47 3.67 18.81
CA GLU A 130 11.64 4.01 19.63
C GLU A 130 11.82 3.05 20.81
N THR A 131 10.72 2.48 21.30
CA THR A 131 10.71 1.60 22.47
C THR A 131 9.96 0.29 22.19
N LEU A 132 10.23 -0.77 22.98
CA LEU A 132 9.47 -2.02 22.88
C LEU A 132 7.96 -1.84 23.17
N PRO A 133 7.53 -1.01 24.14
CA PRO A 133 6.12 -0.68 24.27
C PRO A 133 5.51 -0.01 23.03
N ASP A 134 6.25 0.87 22.35
CA ASP A 134 5.79 1.48 21.10
C ASP A 134 5.66 0.43 20.00
N LEU A 135 6.63 -0.46 19.86
CA LEU A 135 6.56 -1.58 18.93
C LEU A 135 5.33 -2.45 19.18
N HIS A 136 5.07 -2.80 20.46
CA HIS A 136 3.91 -3.62 20.81
C HIS A 136 2.59 -2.93 20.45
N ARG A 137 2.49 -1.62 20.70
CA ARG A 137 1.32 -0.80 20.37
C ARG A 137 1.10 -0.73 18.86
N LEU A 138 2.16 -0.48 18.10
CA LEU A 138 2.13 -0.48 16.63
C LEU A 138 1.64 -1.83 16.08
N ILE A 139 2.15 -2.96 16.62
CA ILE A 139 1.70 -4.30 16.21
C ILE A 139 0.20 -4.49 16.46
N LEU A 140 -0.31 -4.06 17.60
CA LEU A 140 -1.73 -4.14 17.92
C LEU A 140 -2.57 -3.25 17.00
N ALA A 141 -2.12 -2.02 16.74
CA ALA A 141 -2.77 -1.10 15.81
C ALA A 141 -2.89 -1.71 14.40
N LEU A 142 -1.79 -2.26 13.87
CA LEU A 142 -1.77 -2.92 12.56
C LEU A 142 -2.69 -4.15 12.51
N LYS A 143 -2.71 -4.98 13.56
CA LYS A 143 -3.60 -6.16 13.65
C LYS A 143 -5.08 -5.76 13.66
N ASN A 144 -5.39 -4.62 14.25
CA ASN A 144 -6.76 -4.11 14.39
C ASN A 144 -7.18 -3.15 13.25
N ASN A 145 -6.31 -2.88 12.29
CA ASN A 145 -6.47 -1.84 11.25
C ASN A 145 -6.76 -0.45 11.87
N ASP A 146 -6.13 -0.15 12.99
CA ASP A 146 -6.22 1.14 13.66
C ASP A 146 -5.12 2.07 13.13
N PHE A 147 -5.48 2.93 12.18
CA PHE A 147 -4.57 3.90 11.57
C PHE A 147 -4.43 5.19 12.38
N SER A 148 -5.01 5.28 13.58
CA SER A 148 -4.88 6.43 14.48
C SER A 148 -3.64 6.40 15.37
N ASP A 149 -2.87 5.30 15.37
CA ASP A 149 -1.64 5.18 16.15
C ASP A 149 -0.59 6.21 15.69
N LYS A 150 0.12 6.81 16.63
CA LYS A 150 1.14 7.85 16.38
C LYS A 150 2.31 7.42 15.47
N HIS A 151 2.50 6.10 15.29
CA HIS A 151 3.52 5.56 14.40
C HIS A 151 2.99 5.28 13.00
N ILE A 152 1.74 5.60 12.72
CA ILE A 152 1.09 5.40 11.44
C ILE A 152 0.68 6.75 10.87
N ASP A 153 1.23 7.12 9.72
CA ASP A 153 0.73 8.24 8.94
C ASP A 153 -0.08 7.69 7.77
N PHE A 154 -1.31 8.15 7.64
CA PHE A 154 -2.23 7.77 6.59
C PHE A 154 -2.77 9.00 5.87
N ALA A 155 -2.83 8.95 4.54
CA ALA A 155 -3.44 9.99 3.72
C ALA A 155 -3.93 9.43 2.40
N SER A 156 -5.03 9.99 1.88
CA SER A 156 -5.46 9.81 0.51
C SER A 156 -5.20 11.13 -0.25
N ALA A 157 -4.52 11.06 -1.40
CA ALA A 157 -4.13 12.22 -2.19
C ALA A 157 -3.95 11.87 -3.67
N SER A 158 -4.04 12.89 -4.53
CA SER A 158 -3.80 12.74 -5.97
C SER A 158 -2.31 12.76 -6.32
N THR A 159 -1.50 13.42 -5.50
CA THR A 159 -0.06 13.55 -5.71
C THR A 159 0.69 13.47 -4.40
N PHE A 160 1.75 12.67 -4.41
CA PHE A 160 2.71 12.57 -3.32
C PHE A 160 4.09 13.00 -3.82
N ARG A 161 4.73 13.89 -3.08
CA ARG A 161 6.11 14.33 -3.31
C ARG A 161 6.94 13.90 -2.11
N LEU A 162 7.92 13.05 -2.37
CA LEU A 162 8.82 12.52 -1.35
C LEU A 162 10.20 13.12 -1.53
N HIS A 163 10.84 13.49 -0.44
CA HIS A 163 12.23 13.92 -0.40
C HIS A 163 12.95 13.17 0.72
N ALA A 164 14.07 12.53 0.41
CA ALA A 164 14.91 11.78 1.35
C ALA A 164 16.36 12.26 1.26
N ALA A 165 17.16 12.01 2.31
CA ALA A 165 18.58 12.37 2.34
C ALA A 165 19.43 11.60 1.32
N ALA A 166 18.98 10.40 0.91
CA ALA A 166 19.61 9.55 -0.10
C ALA A 166 18.56 8.75 -0.86
N GLY A 167 18.90 8.27 -2.05
CA GLY A 167 18.04 7.36 -2.81
C GLY A 167 17.84 6.03 -2.06
N PHE A 168 16.69 5.42 -2.21
CA PHE A 168 16.33 4.13 -1.62
C PHE A 168 15.51 3.27 -2.58
N ASP A 169 15.55 1.97 -2.32
CA ASP A 169 14.93 0.97 -3.19
C ASP A 169 13.42 0.90 -3.01
N TRP A 170 12.73 0.71 -4.12
CA TRP A 170 11.29 0.53 -4.19
C TRP A 170 10.91 -0.86 -4.70
N SER A 171 9.71 -1.27 -4.38
CA SER A 171 9.01 -2.39 -4.99
C SER A 171 7.73 -1.86 -5.63
N ILE A 172 7.60 -2.00 -6.94
CA ILE A 172 6.46 -1.55 -7.73
C ILE A 172 5.74 -2.79 -8.25
N ASP A 173 4.52 -3.05 -7.75
CA ASP A 173 3.75 -4.27 -8.05
C ASP A 173 4.55 -5.59 -7.86
N GLY A 174 5.60 -5.55 -7.01
CA GLY A 174 6.47 -6.69 -6.71
C GLY A 174 7.80 -6.69 -7.46
N GLU A 175 8.03 -5.76 -8.37
CA GLU A 175 9.27 -5.61 -9.12
C GLU A 175 10.16 -4.51 -8.52
N TYR A 176 11.46 -4.67 -8.69
CA TYR A 176 12.45 -3.68 -8.22
C TYR A 176 12.37 -2.40 -9.03
N ALA A 177 12.42 -1.26 -8.34
CA ALA A 177 12.63 0.04 -8.93
C ALA A 177 13.62 0.85 -8.09
N ALA A 178 14.57 1.48 -8.74
CA ALA A 178 15.46 2.42 -8.08
C ALA A 178 14.72 3.73 -7.81
N GLY A 179 14.79 4.23 -6.57
CA GLY A 179 14.29 5.55 -6.21
C GLY A 179 15.41 6.57 -6.13
N GLY A 180 15.08 7.84 -6.43
CA GLY A 180 15.96 8.98 -6.24
C GLY A 180 15.84 9.59 -4.84
N ILE A 181 16.53 10.71 -4.66
CA ILE A 181 16.36 11.59 -3.48
C ILE A 181 14.96 12.19 -3.51
N ASP A 182 14.52 12.63 -4.69
CA ASP A 182 13.19 13.15 -4.94
C ASP A 182 12.39 12.13 -5.75
N THR A 183 11.21 11.81 -5.25
CA THR A 183 10.29 10.87 -5.90
C THR A 183 8.90 11.49 -5.95
N VAL A 184 8.24 11.39 -7.10
CA VAL A 184 6.86 11.85 -7.27
C VAL A 184 5.99 10.67 -7.66
N ILE A 185 4.93 10.45 -6.88
CA ILE A 185 3.88 9.47 -7.17
C ILE A 185 2.60 10.24 -7.45
N ARG A 186 1.88 9.88 -8.53
CA ARG A 186 0.62 10.52 -8.91
C ARG A 186 -0.44 9.48 -9.21
N CYS A 187 -1.66 9.80 -8.86
CA CYS A 187 -2.81 9.08 -9.37
C CYS A 187 -3.06 9.47 -10.83
N VAL A 188 -3.31 8.48 -11.66
CA VAL A 188 -3.79 8.65 -13.04
C VAL A 188 -5.20 8.10 -13.07
N LYS A 189 -6.16 9.03 -13.16
CA LYS A 189 -7.57 8.70 -13.12
C LYS A 189 -7.98 7.95 -14.39
N ASP A 190 -8.92 7.00 -14.22
CA ASP A 190 -9.51 6.21 -15.31
C ASP A 190 -8.48 5.49 -16.19
N ALA A 191 -7.34 5.10 -15.60
CA ALA A 191 -6.18 4.61 -16.34
C ALA A 191 -6.37 3.20 -16.91
N VAL A 192 -7.22 2.38 -16.27
CA VAL A 192 -7.44 0.98 -16.64
C VAL A 192 -8.92 0.68 -16.71
N CYS A 193 -9.35 0.11 -17.84
CA CYS A 193 -10.71 -0.42 -18.01
C CYS A 193 -10.69 -1.94 -17.78
N ILE A 194 -11.50 -2.42 -16.84
CA ILE A 194 -11.62 -3.85 -16.54
C ILE A 194 -13.07 -4.29 -16.72
N ALA A 195 -13.24 -5.47 -17.31
CA ALA A 195 -14.55 -6.16 -17.30
C ALA A 195 -14.74 -6.81 -15.92
N ALA A 196 -15.64 -6.30 -15.11
CA ALA A 196 -15.96 -6.81 -13.79
C ALA A 196 -17.39 -7.39 -13.78
N PRO A 197 -17.68 -8.42 -12.95
CA PRO A 197 -19.04 -8.92 -12.77
C PRO A 197 -19.95 -7.80 -12.30
N ARG A 198 -21.17 -7.73 -12.85
CA ARG A 198 -22.21 -6.85 -12.33
C ARG A 198 -22.50 -7.20 -10.87
N VAL A 199 -22.47 -6.19 -10.00
CA VAL A 199 -22.96 -6.34 -8.64
C VAL A 199 -24.45 -6.03 -8.67
N GLU A 200 -25.30 -7.07 -8.53
CA GLU A 200 -26.73 -6.84 -8.27
C GLU A 200 -26.84 -6.16 -6.90
N ASN A 201 -27.24 -4.91 -6.90
CA ASN A 201 -27.65 -4.22 -5.68
C ASN A 201 -28.91 -4.90 -5.18
N GLY A 202 -28.80 -5.77 -4.17
CA GLY A 202 -29.91 -6.41 -3.47
C GLY A 202 -30.58 -5.44 -2.49
#